data_bd617024d39f4c3d46bd9699051504d7
#
_entry.id   bd617024d39f4c3d46bd9699051504d7
#
_cell.length_a   1.000
_cell.length_b   1.000
_cell.length_c   1.000
_cell.angle_alpha   90.00
_cell.angle_beta   90.00
_cell.angle_gamma   90.00
#
_symmetry.space_group_name_H-M   'P 1'
#
loop_
_entity.id
_entity.type
_entity.pdbx_description
1 polymer ?
#
loop_
_entity_poly.entity_id
_entity_poly.type
_entity_poly.pdbx_seq_one_letter_code
_entity_poly.pdbx_strand_id
1 'polypeptide(L)'
;MPITTKSLFQNPPAQDLEHVTVSGWVRTVRDSKAFAFIELNDGTYFKNLQIVCEDGRTEDFKSVPRITLGSAVEATGTLVATPGMKQPFELKADKVTVVGACEAEFPLQKKRHTFEYLRTLAHLRPRTNTFAAVFRVRSLAAQLLHAFFAERGFVYVHTPIITTSDAEGAGEMFRVTTLDIDKPPRDDKGHVLESEDFFGKPAGLTVSGQLNVESYCMAFRNVYTFGPTFRAERSFTARHAAEFWMVEPEIAFADLFDDMTLAEDMLKYVITGLLDKAAPEMEFLNAFVDKELLNRLTLVANSEFAKVSYTEAIDILLSCGEAFDYPVKWGMDLQTEHERYLAEKHFGRPVFVYNYPKEIKAFYMRMNDDEKTVAAVDLLVPGVGELIGGSQREERYERLEKRICELGMKPEDYWWYLELRKYGGTPHAGFGLGFERLIMYVTGMGNIRDVLPFPRTTGSADF
;
A
#
# COMPACT_ATOMS: atom_id res chain seq x y z
N MET A 1 -31.53 -9.02 2.71
CA MET A 1 -30.53 -7.96 2.46
C MET A 1 -30.94 -7.25 1.19
N PRO A 2 -30.70 -5.95 1.04
CA PRO A 2 -30.97 -5.26 -0.23
C PRO A 2 -30.15 -5.87 -1.36
N ILE A 3 -30.71 -5.90 -2.56
CA ILE A 3 -30.02 -6.36 -3.76
C ILE A 3 -28.87 -5.37 -4.05
N THR A 4 -27.66 -5.89 -4.27
CA THR A 4 -26.48 -5.08 -4.57
C THR A 4 -25.95 -5.39 -5.96
N THR A 5 -25.31 -4.40 -6.61
CA THR A 5 -24.67 -4.61 -7.90
C THR A 5 -23.65 -5.77 -7.83
N LYS A 6 -22.90 -5.89 -6.73
CA LYS A 6 -21.97 -7.01 -6.50
C LYS A 6 -22.70 -8.36 -6.55
N SER A 7 -23.81 -8.50 -5.81
CA SER A 7 -24.56 -9.77 -5.78
C SER A 7 -25.11 -10.15 -7.16
N LEU A 8 -25.58 -9.17 -7.93
CA LEU A 8 -26.10 -9.36 -9.27
C LEU A 8 -25.04 -9.81 -10.26
N PHE A 9 -23.83 -9.23 -10.23
CA PHE A 9 -22.74 -9.63 -11.11
C PHE A 9 -22.13 -10.98 -10.73
N GLN A 10 -22.13 -11.32 -9.45
CA GLN A 10 -21.65 -12.63 -8.98
C GLN A 10 -22.66 -13.75 -9.23
N ASN A 11 -23.96 -13.45 -9.16
CA ASN A 11 -25.05 -14.38 -9.39
C ASN A 11 -26.11 -13.73 -10.29
N PRO A 12 -25.86 -13.65 -11.62
CA PRO A 12 -26.81 -13.04 -12.55
C PRO A 12 -28.16 -13.77 -12.50
N PRO A 13 -29.29 -13.04 -12.50
CA PRO A 13 -30.61 -13.67 -12.45
C PRO A 13 -30.83 -14.49 -13.74
N ALA A 14 -31.33 -15.72 -13.56
CA ALA A 14 -31.69 -16.60 -14.67
C ALA A 14 -33.03 -16.24 -15.33
N GLN A 15 -33.85 -15.47 -14.64
CA GLN A 15 -35.17 -14.98 -15.08
C GLN A 15 -35.41 -13.58 -14.51
N ASP A 16 -36.41 -12.90 -15.05
CA ASP A 16 -36.79 -11.57 -14.62
C ASP A 16 -37.23 -11.57 -13.15
N LEU A 17 -36.82 -10.52 -12.42
CA LEU A 17 -37.21 -10.31 -11.01
C LEU A 17 -38.04 -9.02 -10.92
N GLU A 18 -39.27 -9.15 -10.44
CA GLU A 18 -40.16 -8.01 -10.25
C GLU A 18 -39.89 -7.29 -8.92
N HIS A 19 -40.30 -6.03 -8.85
CA HIS A 19 -40.24 -5.18 -7.65
C HIS A 19 -38.86 -5.07 -7.01
N VAL A 20 -37.79 -5.03 -7.85
CA VAL A 20 -36.41 -4.82 -7.41
C VAL A 20 -36.20 -3.34 -7.16
N THR A 21 -35.63 -3.01 -5.99
CA THR A 21 -35.18 -1.66 -5.65
C THR A 21 -33.65 -1.63 -5.55
N VAL A 22 -33.04 -0.66 -6.22
CA VAL A 22 -31.59 -0.40 -6.16
C VAL A 22 -31.35 1.07 -5.82
N SER A 23 -30.32 1.33 -5.02
CA SER A 23 -29.92 2.70 -4.63
C SER A 23 -28.44 2.92 -4.98
N GLY A 24 -28.09 4.14 -5.37
CA GLY A 24 -26.69 4.45 -5.71
C GLY A 24 -26.53 5.84 -6.29
N TRP A 25 -25.36 6.07 -6.86
CA TRP A 25 -25.00 7.36 -7.46
C TRP A 25 -24.98 7.29 -8.99
N VAL A 26 -25.59 8.29 -9.61
CA VAL A 26 -25.64 8.43 -11.05
C VAL A 26 -24.26 8.73 -11.62
N ARG A 27 -23.81 7.87 -12.53
CA ARG A 27 -22.52 8.01 -13.25
C ARG A 27 -22.72 8.66 -14.62
N THR A 28 -23.79 8.34 -15.30
CA THR A 28 -24.22 9.00 -16.53
C THR A 28 -25.74 8.95 -16.68
N VAL A 29 -26.30 9.96 -17.33
CA VAL A 29 -27.67 9.94 -17.87
C VAL A 29 -27.58 10.17 -19.36
N ARG A 30 -28.29 9.38 -20.14
CA ARG A 30 -28.39 9.54 -21.59
C ARG A 30 -29.85 9.54 -21.99
N ASP A 31 -30.29 10.65 -22.58
CA ASP A 31 -31.64 10.82 -23.13
C ASP A 31 -31.68 10.31 -24.57
N SER A 32 -32.74 9.55 -24.92
CA SER A 32 -33.03 9.04 -26.27
C SER A 32 -34.53 9.13 -26.59
N LYS A 33 -35.13 10.31 -26.38
CA LYS A 33 -36.54 10.65 -26.61
C LYS A 33 -37.55 9.79 -25.81
N ALA A 34 -37.86 8.57 -26.30
CA ALA A 34 -38.76 7.63 -25.63
C ALA A 34 -38.10 6.83 -24.50
N PHE A 35 -36.78 6.89 -24.40
CA PHE A 35 -36.00 6.18 -23.38
C PHE A 35 -34.97 7.10 -22.75
N ALA A 36 -34.69 6.89 -21.47
CA ALA A 36 -33.53 7.43 -20.77
C ALA A 36 -32.74 6.28 -20.13
N PHE A 37 -31.43 6.38 -20.19
CA PHE A 37 -30.53 5.37 -19.63
C PHE A 37 -29.70 6.00 -18.51
N ILE A 38 -29.77 5.41 -17.32
CA ILE A 38 -28.96 5.81 -16.17
C ILE A 38 -27.92 4.72 -15.92
N GLU A 39 -26.64 5.07 -15.87
CA GLU A 39 -25.63 4.20 -15.27
C GLU A 39 -25.55 4.51 -13.77
N LEU A 40 -25.92 3.52 -12.95
CA LEU A 40 -25.90 3.60 -11.50
C LEU A 40 -24.71 2.84 -10.93
N ASN A 41 -23.98 3.44 -9.99
CA ASN A 41 -23.01 2.74 -9.17
C ASN A 41 -23.47 2.76 -7.71
N ASP A 42 -23.70 1.58 -7.14
CA ASP A 42 -24.14 1.42 -5.75
C ASP A 42 -22.99 1.36 -4.73
N GLY A 43 -21.76 1.51 -5.20
CA GLY A 43 -20.56 1.42 -4.36
C GLY A 43 -20.12 0.01 -3.98
N THR A 44 -20.90 -1.04 -4.23
CA THR A 44 -20.56 -2.42 -3.84
C THR A 44 -19.68 -3.15 -4.87
N TYR A 45 -19.72 -2.71 -6.13
CA TYR A 45 -18.97 -3.33 -7.21
C TYR A 45 -18.36 -2.26 -8.15
N PHE A 46 -17.34 -2.67 -8.91
CA PHE A 46 -16.66 -1.75 -9.84
C PHE A 46 -17.54 -1.41 -11.05
N LYS A 47 -18.24 -2.40 -11.62
CA LYS A 47 -19.13 -2.21 -12.78
C LYS A 47 -20.42 -1.53 -12.34
N ASN A 48 -20.99 -0.70 -13.25
CA ASN A 48 -22.25 -0.01 -13.02
C ASN A 48 -23.44 -0.88 -13.42
N LEU A 49 -24.62 -0.61 -12.84
CA LEU A 49 -25.90 -1.17 -13.28
C LEU A 49 -26.54 -0.20 -14.28
N GLN A 50 -27.03 -0.73 -15.40
CA GLN A 50 -27.85 0.04 -16.33
C GLN A 50 -29.31 0.04 -15.89
N ILE A 51 -29.88 1.23 -15.76
CA ILE A 51 -31.31 1.46 -15.53
C ILE A 51 -31.91 2.03 -16.81
N VAL A 52 -32.97 1.41 -17.29
CA VAL A 52 -33.72 1.82 -18.47
C VAL A 52 -35.04 2.43 -18.00
N CYS A 53 -35.26 3.70 -18.33
CA CYS A 53 -36.49 4.42 -18.11
C CYS A 53 -37.20 4.60 -19.45
N GLU A 54 -38.52 4.34 -19.51
CA GLU A 54 -39.30 4.37 -20.73
C GLU A 54 -40.52 5.31 -20.54
N ASP A 55 -40.78 6.13 -21.57
CA ASP A 55 -41.95 7.01 -21.58
C ASP A 55 -43.26 6.17 -21.58
N GLY A 56 -44.19 6.51 -20.72
CA GLY A 56 -45.42 5.74 -20.50
C GLY A 56 -45.31 4.58 -19.50
N ARG A 57 -44.08 4.17 -19.10
CA ARG A 57 -43.87 3.18 -18.04
C ARG A 57 -43.29 3.83 -16.78
N THR A 58 -42.20 4.62 -16.91
CA THR A 58 -41.53 5.22 -15.77
C THR A 58 -42.33 6.43 -15.27
N GLU A 59 -42.67 6.42 -13.97
CA GLU A 59 -43.34 7.55 -13.30
C GLU A 59 -42.48 8.83 -13.47
N ASP A 60 -43.12 9.94 -13.86
CA ASP A 60 -42.47 11.23 -14.12
C ASP A 60 -41.22 11.13 -15.04
N PHE A 61 -41.31 10.35 -16.11
CA PHE A 61 -40.21 10.13 -17.09
C PHE A 61 -39.54 11.45 -17.52
N LYS A 62 -40.29 12.55 -17.66
CA LYS A 62 -39.75 13.85 -18.09
C LYS A 62 -38.73 14.47 -17.12
N SER A 63 -38.72 14.05 -15.88
CA SER A 63 -37.72 14.49 -14.91
C SER A 63 -36.43 13.71 -14.98
N VAL A 64 -36.44 12.47 -15.46
CA VAL A 64 -35.29 11.57 -15.49
C VAL A 64 -34.10 12.15 -16.28
N PRO A 65 -34.26 12.71 -17.50
CA PRO A 65 -33.14 13.30 -18.23
C PRO A 65 -32.49 14.52 -17.55
N ARG A 66 -33.14 15.11 -16.55
CA ARG A 66 -32.66 16.28 -15.79
C ARG A 66 -31.84 15.88 -14.56
N ILE A 67 -31.80 14.59 -14.21
CA ILE A 67 -30.99 14.11 -13.09
C ILE A 67 -29.52 14.36 -13.37
N THR A 68 -28.88 15.09 -12.49
CA THR A 68 -27.46 15.47 -12.64
C THR A 68 -26.53 14.34 -12.27
N LEU A 69 -25.36 14.31 -12.91
CA LEU A 69 -24.26 13.43 -12.59
C LEU A 69 -23.85 13.57 -11.12
N GLY A 70 -23.68 12.45 -10.42
CA GLY A 70 -23.36 12.44 -9.00
C GLY A 70 -24.56 12.45 -8.05
N SER A 71 -25.78 12.67 -8.56
CA SER A 71 -26.99 12.57 -7.74
C SER A 71 -27.15 11.17 -7.14
N ALA A 72 -27.61 11.09 -5.89
CA ALA A 72 -28.02 9.86 -5.27
C ALA A 72 -29.49 9.57 -5.64
N VAL A 73 -29.75 8.36 -6.14
CA VAL A 73 -31.08 7.95 -6.57
C VAL A 73 -31.45 6.58 -6.04
N GLU A 74 -32.75 6.35 -5.91
CA GLU A 74 -33.35 5.06 -5.71
C GLU A 74 -34.23 4.75 -6.92
N ALA A 75 -34.06 3.56 -7.54
CA ALA A 75 -34.84 3.11 -8.68
C ALA A 75 -35.53 1.79 -8.36
N THR A 76 -36.85 1.72 -8.62
CA THR A 76 -37.66 0.51 -8.44
C THR A 76 -38.20 0.07 -9.81
N GLY A 77 -38.20 -1.24 -10.06
CA GLY A 77 -38.68 -1.78 -11.32
C GLY A 77 -38.48 -3.28 -11.45
N THR A 78 -38.47 -3.74 -12.69
CA THR A 78 -38.22 -5.14 -13.06
C THR A 78 -36.75 -5.29 -13.49
N LEU A 79 -36.00 -6.13 -12.83
CA LEU A 79 -34.66 -6.53 -13.25
C LEU A 79 -34.80 -7.60 -14.33
N VAL A 80 -34.45 -7.27 -15.56
CA VAL A 80 -34.60 -8.12 -16.73
C VAL A 80 -33.27 -8.81 -17.04
N ALA A 81 -33.31 -10.12 -17.21
CA ALA A 81 -32.16 -10.88 -17.68
C ALA A 81 -31.90 -10.61 -19.17
N THR A 82 -30.67 -10.26 -19.53
CA THR A 82 -30.24 -9.94 -20.90
C THR A 82 -29.02 -10.81 -21.29
N PRO A 83 -29.17 -12.14 -21.36
CA PRO A 83 -28.07 -13.04 -21.65
C PRO A 83 -27.48 -12.75 -23.04
N GLY A 84 -26.16 -12.70 -23.14
CA GLY A 84 -25.46 -12.42 -24.40
C GLY A 84 -25.31 -10.93 -24.74
N MET A 85 -25.89 -10.02 -23.97
CA MET A 85 -25.67 -8.58 -24.11
C MET A 85 -24.40 -8.15 -23.32
N LYS A 86 -23.93 -6.93 -23.57
CA LYS A 86 -22.76 -6.36 -22.87
C LYS A 86 -22.90 -6.38 -21.32
N GLN A 87 -24.14 -6.21 -20.83
CA GLN A 87 -24.50 -6.48 -19.44
C GLN A 87 -25.48 -7.64 -19.41
N PRO A 88 -25.35 -8.60 -18.46
CA PRO A 88 -26.20 -9.77 -18.39
C PRO A 88 -27.60 -9.50 -17.84
N PHE A 89 -27.85 -8.29 -17.37
CA PHE A 89 -29.14 -7.81 -16.82
C PHE A 89 -29.22 -6.28 -16.89
N GLU A 90 -30.44 -5.75 -16.86
CA GLU A 90 -30.73 -4.32 -16.72
C GLU A 90 -32.00 -4.13 -15.88
N LEU A 91 -32.11 -2.97 -15.19
CA LEU A 91 -33.32 -2.60 -14.43
C LEU A 91 -34.22 -1.75 -15.34
N LYS A 92 -35.41 -2.26 -15.69
CA LYS A 92 -36.49 -1.49 -16.31
C LYS A 92 -37.28 -0.77 -15.19
N ALA A 93 -37.02 0.52 -15.07
CA ALA A 93 -37.54 1.30 -13.95
C ALA A 93 -39.02 1.66 -14.10
N ASP A 94 -39.82 1.41 -13.08
CA ASP A 94 -41.16 1.92 -12.92
C ASP A 94 -41.11 3.30 -12.26
N LYS A 95 -40.12 3.53 -11.37
CA LYS A 95 -39.91 4.80 -10.65
C LYS A 95 -38.44 5.06 -10.39
N VAL A 96 -38.05 6.34 -10.51
CA VAL A 96 -36.71 6.82 -10.09
C VAL A 96 -36.92 8.01 -9.16
N THR A 97 -36.43 7.90 -7.93
CA THR A 97 -36.51 8.96 -6.92
C THR A 97 -35.12 9.55 -6.66
N VAL A 98 -34.99 10.86 -6.77
CA VAL A 98 -33.78 11.57 -6.36
C VAL A 98 -33.77 11.71 -4.84
N VAL A 99 -32.87 11.00 -4.16
CA VAL A 99 -32.70 11.04 -2.70
C VAL A 99 -31.77 12.18 -2.29
N GLY A 100 -30.75 12.46 -3.12
CA GLY A 100 -29.84 13.58 -2.93
C GLY A 100 -29.46 14.19 -4.27
N ALA A 101 -29.90 15.40 -4.53
CA ALA A 101 -29.55 16.12 -5.75
C ALA A 101 -28.07 16.52 -5.73
N CYS A 102 -27.46 16.52 -6.91
CA CYS A 102 -26.08 17.00 -7.11
C CYS A 102 -26.12 18.34 -7.84
N GLU A 103 -25.42 19.33 -7.30
CA GLU A 103 -25.35 20.68 -7.88
C GLU A 103 -24.63 20.65 -9.25
N ALA A 104 -24.94 21.65 -10.09
CA ALA A 104 -24.39 21.73 -11.43
C ALA A 104 -22.86 21.97 -11.45
N GLU A 105 -22.35 22.59 -10.38
CA GLU A 105 -20.95 22.90 -10.15
C GLU A 105 -20.11 21.69 -9.74
N PHE A 106 -20.70 20.48 -9.64
CA PHE A 106 -19.97 19.27 -9.28
C PHE A 106 -18.67 19.12 -10.10
N PRO A 107 -17.48 19.10 -9.48
CA PRO A 107 -16.23 19.26 -10.19
C PRO A 107 -15.85 18.05 -11.04
N LEU A 108 -16.40 16.86 -10.74
CA LEU A 108 -16.11 15.62 -11.47
C LEU A 108 -17.06 15.42 -12.66
N GLN A 109 -16.96 16.33 -13.62
CA GLN A 109 -17.76 16.29 -14.87
C GLN A 109 -17.30 15.15 -15.80
N LYS A 110 -18.12 14.82 -16.83
CA LYS A 110 -17.85 13.78 -17.84
C LYS A 110 -16.72 14.21 -18.78
N LYS A 111 -15.51 14.36 -18.25
CA LYS A 111 -14.27 14.66 -18.99
C LYS A 111 -13.08 13.99 -18.30
N ARG A 112 -11.98 13.85 -19.00
CA ARG A 112 -10.74 13.38 -18.39
C ARG A 112 -10.19 14.46 -17.45
N HIS A 113 -9.90 14.06 -16.22
CA HIS A 113 -9.24 14.89 -15.22
C HIS A 113 -7.80 14.41 -15.04
N THR A 114 -6.85 15.33 -14.79
CA THR A 114 -5.48 14.97 -14.45
C THR A 114 -5.40 14.49 -13.00
N PHE A 115 -4.39 13.70 -12.68
CA PHE A 115 -4.19 13.24 -11.31
C PHE A 115 -3.85 14.40 -10.37
N GLU A 116 -3.10 15.40 -10.85
CA GLU A 116 -2.80 16.64 -10.09
C GLU A 116 -4.08 17.34 -9.65
N TYR A 117 -5.02 17.54 -10.59
CA TYR A 117 -6.32 18.13 -10.26
C TYR A 117 -7.10 17.25 -9.26
N LEU A 118 -7.11 15.93 -9.45
CA LEU A 118 -7.83 15.02 -8.55
C LEU A 118 -7.21 14.95 -7.15
N ARG A 119 -5.93 15.28 -6.98
CA ARG A 119 -5.31 15.42 -5.64
C ARG A 119 -5.89 16.60 -4.88
N THR A 120 -6.26 17.69 -5.55
CA THR A 120 -6.94 18.83 -4.89
C THR A 120 -8.39 18.52 -4.48
N LEU A 121 -8.91 17.37 -4.90
CA LEU A 121 -10.26 16.89 -4.64
C LEU A 121 -10.22 15.51 -3.95
N ALA A 122 -9.31 15.31 -2.99
CA ALA A 122 -9.12 14.00 -2.36
C ALA A 122 -10.41 13.40 -1.79
N HIS A 123 -11.31 14.23 -1.25
CA HIS A 123 -12.62 13.85 -0.71
C HIS A 123 -13.65 13.43 -1.78
N LEU A 124 -13.48 13.83 -3.05
CA LEU A 124 -14.39 13.49 -4.14
C LEU A 124 -13.80 12.48 -5.13
N ARG A 125 -12.47 12.42 -5.28
CA ARG A 125 -11.83 11.56 -6.29
C ARG A 125 -12.18 10.06 -6.19
N PRO A 126 -12.59 9.46 -5.05
CA PRO A 126 -13.08 8.08 -5.02
C PRO A 126 -14.31 7.83 -5.91
N ARG A 127 -15.03 8.90 -6.30
CA ARG A 127 -16.16 8.82 -7.24
C ARG A 127 -15.70 8.67 -8.69
N THR A 128 -14.42 8.76 -9.03
CA THR A 128 -13.87 8.47 -10.36
C THR A 128 -13.58 6.99 -10.53
N ASN A 129 -13.61 6.47 -11.76
CA ASN A 129 -13.33 5.06 -12.00
C ASN A 129 -11.91 4.67 -11.58
N THR A 130 -10.90 5.50 -11.88
CA THR A 130 -9.51 5.22 -11.54
C THR A 130 -9.33 5.08 -10.04
N PHE A 131 -9.79 6.04 -9.25
CA PHE A 131 -9.62 5.97 -7.80
C PHE A 131 -10.56 4.97 -7.12
N ALA A 132 -11.73 4.70 -7.71
CA ALA A 132 -12.56 3.57 -7.28
C ALA A 132 -11.83 2.24 -7.45
N ALA A 133 -11.15 2.01 -8.58
CA ALA A 133 -10.34 0.83 -8.81
C ALA A 133 -9.17 0.76 -7.83
N VAL A 134 -8.36 1.83 -7.71
CA VAL A 134 -7.19 1.89 -6.83
C VAL A 134 -7.56 1.57 -5.38
N PHE A 135 -8.61 2.20 -4.83
CA PHE A 135 -8.96 1.99 -3.42
C PHE A 135 -9.65 0.65 -3.15
N ARG A 136 -10.31 0.05 -4.15
CA ARG A 136 -10.80 -1.34 -4.05
C ARG A 136 -9.65 -2.33 -4.05
N VAL A 137 -8.68 -2.16 -4.95
CA VAL A 137 -7.45 -2.98 -4.97
C VAL A 137 -6.68 -2.81 -3.65
N ARG A 138 -6.53 -1.58 -3.15
CA ARG A 138 -5.89 -1.32 -1.85
C ARG A 138 -6.58 -2.07 -0.70
N SER A 139 -7.92 -1.99 -0.64
CA SER A 139 -8.70 -2.69 0.40
C SER A 139 -8.53 -4.20 0.31
N LEU A 140 -8.61 -4.77 -0.89
CA LEU A 140 -8.43 -6.21 -1.08
C LEU A 140 -7.00 -6.67 -0.78
N ALA A 141 -5.99 -5.89 -1.18
CA ALA A 141 -4.59 -6.19 -0.88
C ALA A 141 -4.33 -6.25 0.64
N ALA A 142 -4.90 -5.33 1.42
CA ALA A 142 -4.80 -5.38 2.89
C ALA A 142 -5.45 -6.65 3.48
N GLN A 143 -6.62 -7.04 2.97
CA GLN A 143 -7.29 -8.27 3.40
C GLN A 143 -6.49 -9.52 3.04
N LEU A 144 -5.88 -9.55 1.83
CA LEU A 144 -5.04 -10.66 1.39
C LEU A 144 -3.76 -10.78 2.23
N LEU A 145 -3.14 -9.68 2.62
CA LEU A 145 -2.00 -9.68 3.53
C LEU A 145 -2.37 -10.28 4.90
N HIS A 146 -3.48 -9.83 5.49
CA HIS A 146 -3.95 -10.41 6.75
C HIS A 146 -4.30 -11.91 6.60
N ALA A 147 -4.94 -12.31 5.51
CA ALA A 147 -5.26 -13.71 5.24
C ALA A 147 -3.99 -14.57 5.10
N PHE A 148 -3.00 -14.09 4.33
CA PHE A 148 -1.72 -14.77 4.13
C PHE A 148 -1.04 -15.13 5.46
N PHE A 149 -0.94 -14.15 6.35
CA PHE A 149 -0.30 -14.34 7.65
C PHE A 149 -1.15 -15.18 8.60
N ALA A 150 -2.47 -14.96 8.63
CA ALA A 150 -3.39 -15.73 9.47
C ALA A 150 -3.41 -17.22 9.11
N GLU A 151 -3.45 -17.56 7.81
CA GLU A 151 -3.41 -18.93 7.31
C GLU A 151 -2.11 -19.67 7.66
N ARG A 152 -1.02 -18.94 7.90
CA ARG A 152 0.29 -19.46 8.29
C ARG A 152 0.56 -19.39 9.80
N GLY A 153 -0.46 -19.06 10.59
CA GLY A 153 -0.38 -19.04 12.05
C GLY A 153 0.42 -17.90 12.64
N PHE A 154 0.60 -16.80 11.90
CA PHE A 154 1.22 -15.59 12.43
C PHE A 154 0.30 -14.85 13.38
N VAL A 155 0.85 -14.30 14.45
CA VAL A 155 0.14 -13.42 15.37
C VAL A 155 0.30 -11.97 14.93
N TYR A 156 -0.84 -11.29 14.69
CA TYR A 156 -0.85 -9.85 14.44
C TYR A 156 -0.58 -9.07 15.73
N VAL A 157 0.40 -8.20 15.71
CA VAL A 157 0.80 -7.39 16.88
C VAL A 157 0.62 -5.91 16.56
N HIS A 158 -0.11 -5.22 17.42
CA HIS A 158 -0.22 -3.77 17.38
C HIS A 158 1.00 -3.15 18.06
N THR A 159 1.90 -2.55 17.28
CA THR A 159 3.06 -1.83 17.81
C THR A 159 2.74 -0.36 18.09
N PRO A 160 3.43 0.29 19.05
CA PRO A 160 3.16 1.68 19.39
C PRO A 160 3.42 2.65 18.22
N ILE A 161 2.50 3.59 18.02
CA ILE A 161 2.67 4.70 17.07
C ILE A 161 3.54 5.80 17.68
N ILE A 162 3.38 6.06 18.99
CA ILE A 162 4.23 7.00 19.72
C ILE A 162 5.34 6.21 20.38
N THR A 163 6.58 6.59 20.12
CA THR A 163 7.77 5.88 20.59
C THR A 163 8.84 6.87 21.06
N THR A 164 9.72 6.39 21.91
CA THR A 164 10.94 7.10 22.34
C THR A 164 12.20 6.49 21.73
N SER A 165 12.05 5.44 20.88
CA SER A 165 13.16 4.74 20.22
C SER A 165 13.13 5.02 18.72
N ASP A 166 14.28 5.39 18.16
CA ASP A 166 14.48 5.51 16.73
C ASP A 166 14.96 4.15 16.17
N ALA A 167 14.10 3.48 15.42
CA ALA A 167 14.40 2.16 14.86
C ALA A 167 15.44 2.19 13.73
N GLU A 168 15.56 3.31 13.03
CA GLU A 168 16.49 3.45 11.91
C GLU A 168 17.78 4.19 12.28
N GLY A 169 17.80 4.90 13.44
CA GLY A 169 18.92 5.71 13.88
C GLY A 169 19.18 6.97 13.02
N ALA A 170 18.25 7.29 12.12
CA ALA A 170 18.41 8.37 11.14
C ALA A 170 17.75 9.71 11.54
N GLY A 171 17.06 9.75 12.67
CA GLY A 171 16.67 11.00 13.35
C GLY A 171 15.56 11.84 12.72
N GLU A 172 14.90 11.43 11.65
CA GLU A 172 13.84 12.22 11.02
C GLU A 172 12.43 11.86 11.52
N MET A 173 12.26 11.81 12.83
CA MET A 173 10.97 11.55 13.48
C MET A 173 10.18 12.86 13.65
N PHE A 174 8.86 12.79 13.41
CA PHE A 174 7.96 13.84 13.90
C PHE A 174 7.95 13.83 15.42
N ARG A 175 8.16 14.98 16.04
CA ARG A 175 8.10 15.12 17.50
C ARG A 175 6.65 15.13 17.98
N VAL A 176 6.38 14.38 19.05
CA VAL A 176 5.12 14.41 19.80
C VAL A 176 5.38 15.09 21.13
N THR A 177 4.72 16.22 21.39
CA THR A 177 4.90 17.03 22.61
C THR A 177 3.60 17.70 23.03
N THR A 178 3.41 17.89 24.32
CA THR A 178 2.34 18.70 24.93
C THR A 178 2.87 20.01 25.51
N LEU A 179 4.18 20.26 25.39
CA LEU A 179 4.76 21.54 25.80
C LEU A 179 4.30 22.66 24.88
N ASP A 180 4.13 23.84 25.47
CA ASP A 180 3.88 25.06 24.70
C ASP A 180 5.07 25.37 23.79
N ILE A 181 4.85 25.34 22.47
CA ILE A 181 5.91 25.56 21.48
C ILE A 181 6.50 26.97 21.58
N ASP A 182 5.67 27.97 21.91
CA ASP A 182 6.11 29.36 21.99
C ASP A 182 6.86 29.66 23.31
N LYS A 183 6.50 28.98 24.41
CA LYS A 183 7.05 29.18 25.74
C LYS A 183 7.30 27.86 26.47
N PRO A 184 8.17 26.98 25.94
CA PRO A 184 8.47 25.75 26.65
C PRO A 184 9.22 26.03 27.95
N PRO A 185 8.99 25.21 29.00
CA PRO A 185 9.77 25.30 30.25
C PRO A 185 11.25 25.06 29.95
N ARG A 186 12.13 25.82 30.60
CA ARG A 186 13.58 25.77 30.35
C ARG A 186 14.35 25.70 31.65
N ASP A 187 15.50 25.05 31.62
CA ASP A 187 16.48 25.05 32.70
C ASP A 187 17.24 26.41 32.78
N ASP A 188 18.08 26.56 33.79
CA ASP A 188 18.92 27.75 33.99
C ASP A 188 19.91 28.03 32.85
N LYS A 189 20.17 27.02 31.99
CA LYS A 189 21.04 27.12 30.81
C LYS A 189 20.26 27.39 29.52
N GLY A 190 18.93 27.48 29.59
CA GLY A 190 18.05 27.74 28.45
C GLY A 190 17.64 26.49 27.64
N HIS A 191 17.99 25.28 28.06
CA HIS A 191 17.53 24.04 27.41
C HIS A 191 16.09 23.76 27.80
N VAL A 192 15.31 23.21 26.87
CA VAL A 192 13.93 22.75 27.14
C VAL A 192 13.94 21.65 28.18
N LEU A 193 13.11 21.78 29.22
CA LEU A 193 12.91 20.75 30.24
C LEU A 193 11.97 19.68 29.75
N GLU A 194 12.51 18.71 29.03
CA GLU A 194 11.76 17.59 28.45
C GLU A 194 11.13 16.68 29.53
N SER A 195 11.64 16.69 30.74
CA SER A 195 11.05 16.04 31.91
C SER A 195 9.65 16.55 32.28
N GLU A 196 9.29 17.74 31.84
CA GLU A 196 7.95 18.31 32.03
C GLU A 196 6.98 18.02 30.89
N ASP A 197 7.44 17.37 29.82
CA ASP A 197 6.57 16.90 28.74
C ASP A 197 5.77 15.67 29.20
N PHE A 198 4.69 15.34 28.47
CA PHE A 198 3.72 14.30 28.82
C PHE A 198 4.37 12.96 29.20
N PHE A 199 5.38 12.52 28.45
CA PHE A 199 6.09 11.25 28.69
C PHE A 199 7.34 11.42 29.56
N GLY A 200 7.66 12.62 30.04
CA GLY A 200 8.86 12.91 30.82
C GLY A 200 10.18 12.74 30.06
N LYS A 201 10.12 12.57 28.74
CA LYS A 201 11.25 12.39 27.82
C LYS A 201 10.82 12.66 26.38
N PRO A 202 11.77 12.89 25.43
CA PRO A 202 11.44 13.06 24.03
C PRO A 202 10.67 11.89 23.46
N ALA A 203 9.59 12.17 22.74
CA ALA A 203 8.79 11.18 22.04
C ALA A 203 8.52 11.64 20.60
N GLY A 204 8.36 10.68 19.71
CA GLY A 204 8.06 10.92 18.31
C GLY A 204 7.05 9.93 17.73
N LEU A 205 6.67 10.16 16.49
CA LEU A 205 5.90 9.18 15.72
C LEU A 205 6.87 8.14 15.15
N THR A 206 6.48 6.87 15.21
CA THR A 206 7.32 5.73 14.82
C THR A 206 7.70 5.76 13.34
N VAL A 207 8.92 5.38 13.03
CA VAL A 207 9.41 5.15 11.66
C VAL A 207 9.31 3.67 11.24
N SER A 208 9.10 2.75 12.22
CA SER A 208 8.95 1.29 12.02
C SER A 208 8.44 0.64 13.30
N GLY A 209 7.64 -0.40 13.17
CA GLY A 209 7.21 -1.25 14.29
C GLY A 209 8.17 -2.41 14.59
N GLN A 210 9.22 -2.59 13.80
CA GLN A 210 10.12 -3.75 13.83
C GLN A 210 10.68 -4.05 15.22
N LEU A 211 11.37 -3.09 15.86
CA LEU A 211 12.03 -3.36 17.14
C LEU A 211 11.06 -3.83 18.21
N ASN A 212 9.84 -3.27 18.23
CA ASN A 212 8.82 -3.67 19.19
C ASN A 212 8.23 -5.05 18.87
N VAL A 213 8.00 -5.38 17.59
CA VAL A 213 7.43 -6.67 17.20
C VAL A 213 8.41 -7.83 17.40
N GLU A 214 9.73 -7.59 17.34
CA GLU A 214 10.74 -8.59 17.66
C GLU A 214 10.58 -9.14 19.10
N SER A 215 10.12 -8.32 20.06
CA SER A 215 9.82 -8.80 21.42
C SER A 215 8.76 -9.89 21.43
N TYR A 216 7.75 -9.75 20.58
CA TYR A 216 6.67 -10.73 20.43
C TYR A 216 7.12 -11.93 19.59
N CYS A 217 8.04 -11.74 18.65
CA CYS A 217 8.66 -12.85 17.91
C CYS A 217 9.36 -13.83 18.83
N MET A 218 10.05 -13.33 19.88
CA MET A 218 10.69 -14.16 20.89
C MET A 218 9.70 -14.95 21.77
N ALA A 219 8.41 -14.69 21.69
CA ALA A 219 7.37 -15.40 22.45
C ALA A 219 6.41 -16.21 21.56
N PHE A 220 6.04 -15.69 20.41
CA PHE A 220 5.01 -16.28 19.52
C PHE A 220 5.59 -16.91 18.24
N ARG A 221 6.90 -16.84 18.05
CA ARG A 221 7.65 -17.40 16.91
C ARG A 221 7.41 -16.64 15.59
N ASN A 222 6.18 -16.58 15.11
CA ASN A 222 5.82 -15.92 13.86
C ASN A 222 4.84 -14.79 14.16
N VAL A 223 5.24 -13.56 13.91
CA VAL A 223 4.46 -12.36 14.19
C VAL A 223 4.52 -11.40 13.02
N TYR A 224 3.57 -10.49 12.94
CA TYR A 224 3.67 -9.35 12.03
C TYR A 224 2.98 -8.12 12.62
N THR A 225 3.45 -6.96 12.24
CA THR A 225 2.72 -5.71 12.41
C THR A 225 2.29 -5.18 11.04
N PHE A 226 1.14 -4.52 10.99
CA PHE A 226 0.65 -3.81 9.82
C PHE A 226 0.05 -2.50 10.32
N GLY A 227 0.82 -1.43 10.25
CA GLY A 227 0.48 -0.18 10.89
C GLY A 227 1.07 1.05 10.23
N PRO A 228 0.60 2.24 10.67
CA PRO A 228 1.11 3.51 10.16
C PRO A 228 2.53 3.77 10.64
N THR A 229 3.32 4.33 9.73
CA THR A 229 4.69 4.79 9.95
C THR A 229 4.86 6.21 9.43
N PHE A 230 5.80 6.96 9.99
CA PHE A 230 5.95 8.39 9.76
C PHE A 230 7.41 8.74 9.53
N ARG A 231 7.69 9.52 8.50
CA ARG A 231 9.04 10.05 8.23
C ARG A 231 8.95 11.53 7.92
N ALA A 232 9.71 12.34 8.67
CA ALA A 232 9.74 13.79 8.53
C ALA A 232 10.71 14.28 7.43
N GLU A 233 11.14 13.39 6.54
CA GLU A 233 12.01 13.70 5.42
C GLU A 233 11.40 14.74 4.49
N ARG A 234 12.16 15.80 4.19
CA ARG A 234 11.77 16.83 3.22
C ARG A 234 12.02 16.37 1.79
N SER A 235 11.27 15.36 1.33
CA SER A 235 11.37 14.80 0.00
C SER A 235 10.15 15.16 -0.85
N PHE A 236 10.38 15.59 -2.10
CA PHE A 236 9.33 15.95 -3.08
C PHE A 236 9.16 14.90 -4.16
N THR A 237 9.74 13.72 -4.02
CA THR A 237 9.66 12.67 -5.05
C THR A 237 8.27 12.06 -5.13
N ALA A 238 8.01 11.33 -6.21
CA ALA A 238 6.76 10.59 -6.40
C ALA A 238 6.59 9.37 -5.47
N ARG A 239 7.64 8.99 -4.73
CA ARG A 239 7.69 7.76 -3.91
C ARG A 239 7.71 8.02 -2.41
N HIS A 240 7.74 9.30 -1.97
CA HIS A 240 7.81 9.66 -0.56
C HIS A 240 6.50 10.29 -0.07
N ALA A 241 6.05 9.82 1.08
CA ALA A 241 4.98 10.39 1.87
C ALA A 241 5.43 10.46 3.33
N ALA A 242 4.94 11.46 4.07
CA ALA A 242 5.27 11.63 5.48
C ALA A 242 4.53 10.64 6.39
N GLU A 243 3.40 10.11 5.92
CA GLU A 243 2.60 9.06 6.56
C GLU A 243 2.31 7.97 5.54
N PHE A 244 2.60 6.73 5.88
CA PHE A 244 2.37 5.55 5.07
C PHE A 244 2.23 4.32 5.97
N TRP A 245 1.92 3.15 5.41
CA TRP A 245 1.75 1.92 6.18
C TRP A 245 2.85 0.91 5.84
N MET A 246 3.34 0.22 6.88
CA MET A 246 4.32 -0.86 6.75
C MET A 246 3.70 -2.19 7.16
N VAL A 247 4.06 -3.23 6.42
CA VAL A 247 3.85 -4.64 6.79
C VAL A 247 5.20 -5.21 7.17
N GLU A 248 5.34 -5.63 8.43
CA GLU A 248 6.63 -6.01 9.00
C GLU A 248 6.50 -7.34 9.74
N PRO A 249 6.67 -8.50 9.07
CA PRO A 249 6.73 -9.80 9.70
C PRO A 249 8.10 -10.06 10.33
N GLU A 250 8.11 -10.87 11.41
CA GLU A 250 9.29 -11.41 12.05
C GLU A 250 9.08 -12.91 12.34
N ILE A 251 10.07 -13.71 12.00
CA ILE A 251 10.07 -15.17 12.17
C ILE A 251 11.27 -15.63 12.99
N ALA A 252 11.01 -16.34 14.09
CA ALA A 252 12.06 -16.89 14.95
C ALA A 252 12.51 -18.28 14.47
N PHE A 253 13.74 -18.67 14.83
CA PHE A 253 14.41 -19.88 14.36
C PHE A 253 14.55 -19.93 12.84
N ALA A 254 14.81 -18.80 12.24
CA ALA A 254 14.86 -18.58 10.79
C ALA A 254 16.12 -17.80 10.41
N ASP A 255 16.61 -18.08 9.21
CA ASP A 255 17.72 -17.37 8.62
C ASP A 255 17.25 -16.40 7.52
N LEU A 256 18.21 -15.79 6.81
CA LEU A 256 17.93 -14.86 5.72
C LEU A 256 17.20 -15.52 4.54
N PHE A 257 17.45 -16.80 4.26
CA PHE A 257 16.83 -17.51 3.14
C PHE A 257 15.37 -17.91 3.44
N ASP A 258 15.07 -18.18 4.72
CA ASP A 258 13.69 -18.38 5.18
C ASP A 258 12.88 -17.07 5.02
N ASP A 259 13.48 -15.93 5.33
CA ASP A 259 12.89 -14.60 5.15
C ASP A 259 12.59 -14.29 3.68
N MET A 260 13.54 -14.56 2.79
CA MET A 260 13.34 -14.43 1.33
C MET A 260 12.17 -15.32 0.85
N THR A 261 12.08 -16.54 1.35
CA THR A 261 11.00 -17.48 0.98
C THR A 261 9.64 -16.94 1.43
N LEU A 262 9.55 -16.43 2.64
CA LEU A 262 8.31 -15.80 3.16
C LEU A 262 7.91 -14.58 2.31
N ALA A 263 8.87 -13.73 1.94
CA ALA A 263 8.63 -12.53 1.13
C ALA A 263 8.15 -12.89 -0.29
N GLU A 264 8.75 -13.90 -0.92
CA GLU A 264 8.33 -14.42 -2.23
C GLU A 264 6.91 -14.96 -2.18
N ASP A 265 6.62 -15.82 -1.23
CA ASP A 265 5.30 -16.44 -1.04
C ASP A 265 4.21 -15.40 -0.79
N MET A 266 4.50 -14.40 0.08
CA MET A 266 3.57 -13.32 0.38
C MET A 266 3.24 -12.50 -0.86
N LEU A 267 4.26 -12.08 -1.62
CA LEU A 267 4.05 -11.25 -2.80
C LEU A 267 3.25 -12.00 -3.87
N LYS A 268 3.57 -13.26 -4.12
CA LYS A 268 2.83 -14.13 -5.06
C LYS A 268 1.39 -14.33 -4.63
N TYR A 269 1.14 -14.60 -3.34
CA TYR A 269 -0.21 -14.77 -2.79
C TYR A 269 -1.07 -13.53 -3.01
N VAL A 270 -0.54 -12.36 -2.69
CA VAL A 270 -1.26 -11.09 -2.84
C VAL A 270 -1.55 -10.80 -4.31
N ILE A 271 -0.55 -10.91 -5.19
CA ILE A 271 -0.73 -10.64 -6.63
C ILE A 271 -1.75 -11.61 -7.24
N THR A 272 -1.63 -12.91 -6.98
CA THR A 272 -2.57 -13.92 -7.47
C THR A 272 -4.00 -13.65 -6.98
N GLY A 273 -4.15 -13.31 -5.69
CA GLY A 273 -5.44 -12.97 -5.11
C GLY A 273 -6.07 -11.72 -5.71
N LEU A 274 -5.26 -10.71 -6.09
CA LEU A 274 -5.74 -9.51 -6.77
C LEU A 274 -6.17 -9.79 -8.21
N LEU A 275 -5.39 -10.56 -8.96
CA LEU A 275 -5.71 -10.94 -10.33
C LEU A 275 -7.00 -11.75 -10.41
N ASP A 276 -7.26 -12.61 -9.43
CA ASP A 276 -8.48 -13.41 -9.32
C ASP A 276 -9.70 -12.60 -8.85
N LYS A 277 -9.60 -11.94 -7.68
CA LYS A 277 -10.75 -11.38 -6.96
C LYS A 277 -11.09 -9.93 -7.35
N ALA A 278 -10.16 -9.21 -8.00
CA ALA A 278 -10.33 -7.84 -8.49
C ALA A 278 -10.17 -7.72 -10.01
N ALA A 279 -10.48 -8.77 -10.78
CA ALA A 279 -10.28 -8.81 -12.21
C ALA A 279 -10.85 -7.58 -12.96
N PRO A 280 -12.07 -7.09 -12.69
CA PRO A 280 -12.61 -5.91 -13.37
C PRO A 280 -11.80 -4.62 -13.10
N GLU A 281 -11.33 -4.42 -11.87
CA GLU A 281 -10.47 -3.31 -11.48
C GLU A 281 -9.10 -3.41 -12.16
N MET A 282 -8.52 -4.61 -12.17
CA MET A 282 -7.19 -4.87 -12.75
C MET A 282 -7.22 -4.71 -14.27
N GLU A 283 -8.26 -5.19 -14.96
CA GLU A 283 -8.49 -4.96 -16.40
C GLU A 283 -8.60 -3.46 -16.71
N PHE A 284 -9.33 -2.72 -15.90
CA PHE A 284 -9.47 -1.27 -16.05
C PHE A 284 -8.13 -0.56 -15.87
N LEU A 285 -7.38 -0.88 -14.82
CA LEU A 285 -6.06 -0.29 -14.56
C LEU A 285 -5.07 -0.62 -15.68
N ASN A 286 -5.08 -1.85 -16.19
CA ASN A 286 -4.27 -2.24 -17.34
C ASN A 286 -4.62 -1.44 -18.61
N ALA A 287 -5.89 -1.19 -18.86
CA ALA A 287 -6.33 -0.49 -20.05
C ALA A 287 -6.07 1.04 -20.01
N PHE A 288 -6.17 1.65 -18.82
CA PHE A 288 -6.22 3.11 -18.70
C PHE A 288 -5.08 3.75 -17.88
N VAL A 289 -4.31 2.96 -17.11
CA VAL A 289 -3.21 3.44 -16.28
C VAL A 289 -1.87 2.91 -16.79
N ASP A 290 -1.69 1.58 -16.85
CA ASP A 290 -0.44 0.95 -17.25
C ASP A 290 -0.73 -0.30 -18.12
N LYS A 291 -0.48 -0.21 -19.41
CA LYS A 291 -0.80 -1.27 -20.38
C LYS A 291 -0.03 -2.58 -20.18
N GLU A 292 1.10 -2.54 -19.48
CA GLU A 292 1.92 -3.71 -19.19
C GLU A 292 1.63 -4.30 -17.79
N LEU A 293 0.68 -3.73 -17.07
CA LEU A 293 0.39 -4.11 -15.68
C LEU A 293 0.11 -5.60 -15.51
N LEU A 294 -0.84 -6.15 -16.28
CA LEU A 294 -1.23 -7.56 -16.15
C LEU A 294 -0.10 -8.50 -16.56
N ASN A 295 0.66 -8.17 -17.62
CA ASN A 295 1.81 -8.96 -18.06
C ASN A 295 2.88 -9.02 -16.97
N ARG A 296 3.22 -7.86 -16.38
CA ARG A 296 4.21 -7.75 -15.32
C ARG A 296 3.78 -8.51 -14.07
N LEU A 297 2.56 -8.35 -13.60
CA LEU A 297 2.06 -9.05 -12.42
C LEU A 297 1.95 -10.56 -12.62
N THR A 298 1.53 -11.00 -13.81
CA THR A 298 1.49 -12.42 -14.17
C THR A 298 2.90 -13.04 -14.19
N LEU A 299 3.90 -12.29 -14.71
CA LEU A 299 5.30 -12.72 -14.66
C LEU A 299 5.74 -12.94 -13.22
N VAL A 300 5.51 -11.97 -12.33
CA VAL A 300 5.91 -12.05 -10.92
C VAL A 300 5.21 -13.21 -10.20
N ALA A 301 3.91 -13.39 -10.40
CA ALA A 301 3.14 -14.47 -9.78
C ALA A 301 3.63 -15.88 -10.16
N ASN A 302 4.17 -16.04 -11.38
CA ASN A 302 4.53 -17.34 -11.93
C ASN A 302 6.03 -17.62 -12.02
N SER A 303 6.90 -16.63 -11.76
CA SER A 303 8.36 -16.84 -11.81
C SER A 303 8.91 -17.26 -10.44
N GLU A 304 9.96 -18.05 -10.45
CA GLU A 304 10.86 -18.23 -9.31
C GLU A 304 11.74 -16.98 -9.20
N PHE A 305 11.89 -16.40 -8.01
CA PHE A 305 12.68 -15.20 -7.83
C PHE A 305 14.18 -15.54 -7.85
N ALA A 306 14.96 -14.75 -8.58
CA ALA A 306 16.41 -14.91 -8.60
C ALA A 306 17.01 -14.48 -7.26
N LYS A 307 18.22 -14.99 -6.96
CA LYS A 307 19.00 -14.62 -5.78
C LYS A 307 20.42 -14.30 -6.22
N VAL A 308 20.95 -13.17 -5.79
CA VAL A 308 22.31 -12.72 -6.12
C VAL A 308 22.90 -11.99 -4.92
N SER A 309 24.16 -12.24 -4.58
CA SER A 309 24.82 -11.45 -3.54
C SER A 309 25.08 -10.02 -4.03
N TYR A 310 25.16 -9.07 -3.10
CA TYR A 310 25.47 -7.68 -3.43
C TYR A 310 26.80 -7.57 -4.21
N THR A 311 27.82 -8.34 -3.83
CA THR A 311 29.11 -8.33 -4.52
C THR A 311 28.98 -8.80 -5.98
N GLU A 312 28.28 -9.91 -6.23
CA GLU A 312 27.98 -10.38 -7.59
C GLU A 312 27.11 -9.39 -8.37
N ALA A 313 26.15 -8.75 -7.71
CA ALA A 313 25.30 -7.72 -8.34
C ALA A 313 26.15 -6.51 -8.80
N ILE A 314 27.13 -6.07 -8.01
CA ILE A 314 28.08 -5.04 -8.40
C ILE A 314 28.95 -5.49 -9.59
N ASP A 315 29.44 -6.74 -9.61
CA ASP A 315 30.21 -7.27 -10.73
C ASP A 315 29.39 -7.32 -12.02
N ILE A 316 28.13 -7.72 -11.93
CA ILE A 316 27.17 -7.69 -13.05
C ILE A 316 27.02 -6.26 -13.59
N LEU A 317 26.78 -5.29 -12.72
CA LEU A 317 26.59 -3.88 -13.09
C LEU A 317 27.85 -3.26 -13.70
N LEU A 318 29.04 -3.60 -13.20
CA LEU A 318 30.31 -3.13 -13.74
C LEU A 318 30.63 -3.72 -15.11
N SER A 319 30.19 -4.96 -15.38
CA SER A 319 30.49 -5.69 -16.63
C SER A 319 29.40 -5.56 -17.69
N CYS A 320 28.25 -4.93 -17.39
CA CYS A 320 27.09 -4.93 -18.29
C CYS A 320 27.22 -4.03 -19.53
N GLY A 321 28.17 -3.10 -19.54
CA GLY A 321 28.37 -2.16 -20.65
C GLY A 321 27.37 -1.01 -20.74
N GLU A 322 26.44 -0.89 -19.77
CA GLU A 322 25.50 0.24 -19.67
C GLU A 322 26.17 1.44 -18.99
N ALA A 323 25.79 2.63 -19.39
CA ALA A 323 26.19 3.86 -18.71
C ALA A 323 25.10 4.25 -17.71
N PHE A 324 25.43 4.30 -16.44
CA PHE A 324 24.57 4.73 -15.37
C PHE A 324 24.84 6.20 -15.00
N ASP A 325 23.82 6.92 -14.58
CA ASP A 325 23.96 8.30 -14.08
C ASP A 325 24.78 8.33 -12.77
N TYR A 326 24.64 7.27 -11.94
CA TYR A 326 25.40 7.07 -10.72
C TYR A 326 26.46 5.98 -10.92
N PRO A 327 27.77 6.31 -10.84
CA PRO A 327 28.85 5.35 -11.06
C PRO A 327 28.81 4.19 -10.07
N VAL A 328 28.87 2.96 -10.60
CA VAL A 328 28.86 1.74 -9.80
C VAL A 328 30.20 1.52 -9.11
N LYS A 329 30.17 1.27 -7.81
CA LYS A 329 31.32 0.83 -7.01
C LYS A 329 30.86 -0.01 -5.82
N TRP A 330 31.70 -0.94 -5.36
CA TRP A 330 31.40 -1.69 -4.14
C TRP A 330 31.31 -0.76 -2.90
N GLY A 331 30.34 -0.99 -2.03
CA GLY A 331 30.10 -0.20 -0.82
C GLY A 331 29.12 0.96 -1.00
N MET A 332 28.52 1.14 -2.17
CA MET A 332 27.48 2.16 -2.42
C MET A 332 26.07 1.60 -2.27
N ASP A 333 25.12 2.46 -1.94
CA ASP A 333 23.71 2.13 -2.09
C ASP A 333 23.34 1.98 -3.57
N LEU A 334 22.61 0.90 -3.93
CA LEU A 334 22.08 0.74 -5.27
C LEU A 334 21.02 1.82 -5.52
N GLN A 335 21.18 2.49 -6.67
CA GLN A 335 20.17 3.45 -7.10
C GLN A 335 19.11 2.76 -7.95
N THR A 336 17.94 3.38 -8.06
CA THR A 336 16.80 2.81 -8.82
C THR A 336 17.18 2.32 -10.23
N GLU A 337 18.10 2.99 -10.91
CA GLU A 337 18.57 2.56 -12.23
C GLU A 337 19.32 1.23 -12.19
N HIS A 338 20.14 1.01 -11.15
CA HIS A 338 20.88 -0.24 -10.93
C HIS A 338 19.92 -1.39 -10.59
N GLU A 339 18.98 -1.13 -9.68
CA GLU A 339 17.95 -2.09 -9.26
C GLU A 339 17.07 -2.53 -10.43
N ARG A 340 16.62 -1.57 -11.24
CA ARG A 340 15.84 -1.85 -12.43
C ARG A 340 16.63 -2.60 -13.48
N TYR A 341 17.90 -2.26 -13.69
CA TYR A 341 18.75 -3.01 -14.61
C TYR A 341 18.81 -4.49 -14.20
N LEU A 342 19.08 -4.77 -12.92
CA LEU A 342 19.14 -6.15 -12.41
C LEU A 342 17.80 -6.88 -12.63
N ALA A 343 16.68 -6.30 -12.19
CA ALA A 343 15.37 -6.95 -12.24
C ALA A 343 14.80 -7.05 -13.67
N GLU A 344 15.00 -6.03 -14.53
CA GLU A 344 14.37 -5.95 -15.84
C GLU A 344 15.22 -6.49 -16.98
N LYS A 345 16.52 -6.13 -16.99
CA LYS A 345 17.42 -6.46 -18.11
C LYS A 345 18.23 -7.73 -17.86
N HIS A 346 18.85 -7.84 -16.68
CA HIS A 346 19.74 -8.97 -16.41
C HIS A 346 18.96 -10.24 -16.08
N PHE A 347 18.11 -10.22 -15.05
CA PHE A 347 17.35 -11.40 -14.63
C PHE A 347 15.98 -11.52 -15.34
N GLY A 348 15.38 -10.43 -15.80
CA GLY A 348 14.07 -10.40 -16.45
C GLY A 348 12.93 -10.87 -15.53
N ARG A 349 13.12 -10.86 -14.21
CA ARG A 349 12.22 -11.33 -13.17
C ARG A 349 12.59 -10.74 -11.81
N PRO A 350 11.76 -10.88 -10.76
CA PRO A 350 12.15 -10.44 -9.42
C PRO A 350 13.46 -11.08 -8.96
N VAL A 351 14.27 -10.30 -8.24
CA VAL A 351 15.57 -10.73 -7.75
C VAL A 351 15.81 -10.24 -6.32
N PHE A 352 16.23 -11.14 -5.47
CA PHE A 352 16.77 -10.81 -4.15
C PHE A 352 18.25 -10.48 -4.29
N VAL A 353 18.63 -9.28 -3.86
CA VAL A 353 20.03 -8.90 -3.64
C VAL A 353 20.32 -9.01 -2.16
N TYR A 354 21.35 -9.74 -1.76
CA TYR A 354 21.60 -10.03 -0.35
C TYR A 354 23.07 -9.86 0.05
N ASN A 355 23.35 -9.83 1.36
CA ASN A 355 24.69 -9.63 1.95
C ASN A 355 25.30 -8.28 1.55
N TYR A 356 24.65 -7.22 1.97
CA TYR A 356 25.09 -5.83 1.72
C TYR A 356 26.28 -5.42 2.61
N PRO A 357 27.08 -4.42 2.19
CA PRO A 357 28.10 -3.81 3.04
C PRO A 357 27.49 -3.26 4.34
N LYS A 358 28.14 -3.50 5.45
CA LYS A 358 27.66 -3.09 6.79
C LYS A 358 27.53 -1.58 6.94
N GLU A 359 28.33 -0.80 6.21
CA GLU A 359 28.39 0.66 6.32
C GLU A 359 27.10 1.35 5.84
N ILE A 360 26.34 0.69 4.97
CA ILE A 360 25.12 1.23 4.35
C ILE A 360 23.84 0.60 4.88
N LYS A 361 23.92 -0.22 5.94
CA LYS A 361 22.76 -0.92 6.51
C LYS A 361 22.66 -0.69 8.02
N ALA A 362 21.45 -0.88 8.56
CA ALA A 362 21.09 -0.59 9.93
C ALA A 362 21.83 -1.47 10.98
N PHE A 363 21.85 -1.01 12.22
CA PHE A 363 22.60 -1.59 13.34
C PHE A 363 22.17 -3.00 13.75
N TYR A 364 20.89 -3.31 13.57
CA TYR A 364 20.27 -4.56 14.02
C TYR A 364 20.49 -5.75 13.08
N MET A 365 21.10 -5.54 11.93
CA MET A 365 21.31 -6.59 10.93
C MET A 365 22.51 -7.48 11.31
N ARG A 366 22.34 -8.79 11.14
CA ARG A 366 23.35 -9.78 11.52
C ARG A 366 24.63 -9.60 10.72
N MET A 367 25.75 -9.43 11.45
CA MET A 367 27.07 -9.38 10.87
C MET A 367 27.48 -10.75 10.33
N ASN A 368 27.88 -10.82 9.06
CA ASN A 368 28.41 -12.02 8.42
C ASN A 368 29.81 -12.33 8.91
N ASP A 369 30.29 -13.56 8.66
CA ASP A 369 31.60 -14.04 9.14
C ASP A 369 32.79 -13.33 8.44
N ASP A 370 32.55 -12.66 7.32
CA ASP A 370 33.51 -11.85 6.61
C ASP A 370 33.82 -10.49 7.29
N GLU A 371 33.06 -10.13 8.34
CA GLU A 371 33.18 -8.87 9.10
C GLU A 371 32.98 -7.60 8.22
N LYS A 372 32.59 -7.75 6.96
CA LYS A 372 32.40 -6.67 5.98
C LYS A 372 30.95 -6.48 5.57
N THR A 373 30.20 -7.59 5.51
CA THR A 373 28.82 -7.59 5.08
C THR A 373 27.86 -7.96 6.21
N VAL A 374 26.60 -7.61 6.03
CA VAL A 374 25.51 -8.00 6.92
C VAL A 374 24.48 -8.82 6.14
N ALA A 375 23.76 -9.70 6.82
CA ALA A 375 22.71 -10.54 6.25
C ALA A 375 21.44 -9.70 5.98
N ALA A 376 21.60 -8.66 5.16
CA ALA A 376 20.52 -7.84 4.63
C ALA A 376 20.03 -8.40 3.31
N VAL A 377 18.79 -8.09 2.93
CA VAL A 377 18.22 -8.44 1.64
C VAL A 377 17.25 -7.35 1.16
N ASP A 378 17.30 -7.06 -0.13
CA ASP A 378 16.31 -6.23 -0.80
C ASP A 378 15.69 -7.05 -1.95
N LEU A 379 14.35 -7.07 -2.05
CA LEU A 379 13.64 -7.65 -3.18
C LEU A 379 13.40 -6.58 -4.23
N LEU A 380 14.02 -6.75 -5.38
CA LEU A 380 13.86 -5.89 -6.55
C LEU A 380 12.84 -6.49 -7.50
N VAL A 381 11.90 -5.67 -7.98
CA VAL A 381 10.87 -6.09 -8.93
C VAL A 381 10.90 -5.25 -10.21
N PRO A 382 10.57 -5.85 -11.38
CA PRO A 382 10.49 -5.10 -12.64
C PRO A 382 9.53 -3.91 -12.56
N GLY A 383 9.92 -2.76 -13.09
CA GLY A 383 9.10 -1.53 -13.13
C GLY A 383 9.30 -0.58 -11.95
N VAL A 384 9.77 -1.07 -10.80
CA VAL A 384 9.90 -0.25 -9.58
C VAL A 384 11.31 -0.25 -8.99
N GLY A 385 12.01 -1.37 -8.97
CA GLY A 385 13.23 -1.58 -8.19
C GLY A 385 12.88 -2.18 -6.83
N GLU A 386 13.49 -1.70 -5.74
CA GLU A 386 13.23 -2.20 -4.39
C GLU A 386 11.76 -2.07 -3.97
N LEU A 387 11.17 -3.20 -3.58
CA LEU A 387 9.82 -3.31 -3.06
C LEU A 387 9.79 -3.73 -1.58
N ILE A 388 10.69 -4.62 -1.18
CA ILE A 388 10.83 -5.17 0.18
C ILE A 388 12.29 -5.04 0.59
N GLY A 389 12.53 -4.59 1.81
CA GLY A 389 13.83 -4.64 2.47
C GLY A 389 13.76 -5.46 3.74
N GLY A 390 14.72 -6.35 3.99
CA GLY A 390 14.74 -7.24 5.13
C GLY A 390 16.12 -7.62 5.61
N SER A 391 16.18 -8.42 6.67
CA SER A 391 17.44 -9.00 7.14
C SER A 391 17.23 -10.14 8.13
N GLN A 392 18.21 -10.98 8.26
CA GLN A 392 18.40 -11.70 9.52
C GLN A 392 18.86 -10.70 10.59
N ARG A 393 18.33 -10.82 11.80
CA ARG A 393 18.61 -9.92 12.91
C ARG A 393 19.84 -10.38 13.69
N GLU A 394 20.61 -9.45 14.27
CA GLU A 394 21.77 -9.80 15.10
C GLU A 394 21.29 -10.39 16.43
N GLU A 395 21.50 -11.67 16.60
CA GLU A 395 21.13 -12.42 17.80
C GLU A 395 22.22 -12.45 18.88
N ARG A 396 23.44 -12.04 18.52
CA ARG A 396 24.61 -12.06 19.42
C ARG A 396 24.71 -10.74 20.18
N TYR A 397 24.50 -10.78 21.49
CA TYR A 397 24.43 -9.61 22.37
C TYR A 397 25.65 -8.68 22.19
N GLU A 398 26.87 -9.22 22.32
CA GLU A 398 28.09 -8.42 22.29
C GLU A 398 28.32 -7.76 20.92
N ARG A 399 27.91 -8.41 19.82
CA ARG A 399 28.01 -7.86 18.47
C ARG A 399 27.02 -6.74 18.24
N LEU A 400 25.79 -6.91 18.72
CA LEU A 400 24.75 -5.89 18.62
C LEU A 400 25.10 -4.64 19.44
N GLU A 401 25.52 -4.82 20.71
CA GLU A 401 25.96 -3.72 21.59
C GLU A 401 27.13 -2.95 20.96
N LYS A 402 28.15 -3.69 20.47
CA LYS A 402 29.29 -3.08 19.78
C LYS A 402 28.85 -2.26 18.57
N ARG A 403 27.93 -2.79 17.75
CA ARG A 403 27.45 -2.10 16.56
C ARG A 403 26.68 -0.83 16.89
N ILE A 404 25.87 -0.83 17.93
CA ILE A 404 25.18 0.35 18.46
C ILE A 404 26.21 1.44 18.82
N CYS A 405 27.27 1.07 19.55
CA CYS A 405 28.34 1.99 19.92
C CYS A 405 29.11 2.53 18.70
N GLU A 406 29.44 1.67 17.72
CA GLU A 406 30.16 2.06 16.49
C GLU A 406 29.40 3.13 15.69
N LEU A 407 28.09 3.11 15.71
CA LEU A 407 27.24 4.10 15.05
C LEU A 407 26.98 5.34 15.89
N GLY A 408 27.62 5.47 17.06
CA GLY A 408 27.45 6.62 17.96
C GLY A 408 26.13 6.65 18.71
N MET A 409 25.38 5.55 18.69
CA MET A 409 24.14 5.37 19.43
C MET A 409 24.47 4.95 20.87
N LYS A 410 23.49 5.13 21.79
CA LYS A 410 23.67 4.79 23.20
C LYS A 410 22.97 3.46 23.52
N PRO A 411 23.71 2.44 24.01
CA PRO A 411 23.11 1.16 24.40
C PRO A 411 21.97 1.30 25.44
N GLU A 412 22.04 2.33 26.29
CA GLU A 412 21.03 2.61 27.31
C GLU A 412 19.66 2.97 26.71
N ASP A 413 19.61 3.53 25.52
CA ASP A 413 18.36 3.84 24.82
C ASP A 413 17.71 2.59 24.22
N TYR A 414 18.50 1.52 24.07
CA TYR A 414 18.10 0.23 23.49
C TYR A 414 18.22 -0.94 24.48
N TRP A 415 18.27 -0.67 25.80
CA TRP A 415 18.47 -1.65 26.84
C TRP A 415 17.49 -2.83 26.73
N TRP A 416 16.21 -2.56 26.54
CA TRP A 416 15.14 -3.55 26.40
C TRP A 416 15.30 -4.40 25.14
N TYR A 417 15.79 -3.84 24.06
CA TYR A 417 16.05 -4.55 22.80
C TYR A 417 17.29 -5.46 22.92
N LEU A 418 18.34 -4.99 23.60
CA LEU A 418 19.51 -5.78 23.96
C LEU A 418 19.16 -6.96 24.91
N GLU A 419 18.22 -6.76 25.84
CA GLU A 419 17.77 -7.83 26.74
C GLU A 419 17.11 -9.00 26.02
N LEU A 420 16.48 -8.79 24.86
CA LEU A 420 15.94 -9.88 24.04
C LEU A 420 17.03 -10.92 23.65
N ARG A 421 18.28 -10.49 23.57
CA ARG A 421 19.43 -11.37 23.27
C ARG A 421 19.96 -12.08 24.50
N LYS A 422 19.72 -11.54 25.69
CA LYS A 422 20.14 -12.15 26.96
C LYS A 422 19.19 -13.26 27.43
N TYR A 423 17.90 -13.08 27.20
CA TYR A 423 16.85 -13.92 27.76
C TYR A 423 16.23 -14.84 26.68
N GLY A 424 17.06 -15.75 26.17
CA GLY A 424 16.62 -16.75 25.20
C GLY A 424 16.53 -16.23 23.77
N GLY A 425 17.42 -15.30 23.39
CA GLY A 425 17.55 -14.85 22.02
C GLY A 425 17.85 -16.01 21.06
N THR A 426 17.24 -15.98 19.89
CA THR A 426 17.41 -17.00 18.85
C THR A 426 17.64 -16.32 17.49
N PRO A 427 18.26 -17.02 16.50
CA PRO A 427 18.23 -16.55 15.13
C PRO A 427 16.80 -16.22 14.71
N HIS A 428 16.60 -15.05 14.14
CA HIS A 428 15.32 -14.59 13.64
C HIS A 428 15.55 -13.62 12.48
N ALA A 429 14.55 -13.49 11.64
CA ALA A 429 14.62 -12.68 10.43
C ALA A 429 13.27 -12.04 10.15
N GLY A 430 13.27 -10.99 9.37
CA GLY A 430 12.06 -10.31 8.98
C GLY A 430 12.31 -9.24 7.93
N PHE A 431 11.23 -8.72 7.39
CA PHE A 431 11.31 -7.69 6.35
C PHE A 431 10.28 -6.59 6.53
N GLY A 432 10.48 -5.47 5.85
CA GLY A 432 9.53 -4.38 5.73
C GLY A 432 9.01 -4.24 4.31
N LEU A 433 7.68 -4.21 4.15
CA LEU A 433 7.01 -3.88 2.90
C LEU A 433 6.23 -2.58 3.08
N GLY A 434 6.61 -1.52 2.35
CA GLY A 434 5.81 -0.32 2.25
C GLY A 434 4.51 -0.60 1.50
N PHE A 435 3.37 -0.53 2.21
CA PHE A 435 2.08 -0.90 1.62
C PHE A 435 1.70 -0.01 0.43
N GLU A 436 1.97 1.29 0.51
CA GLU A 436 1.74 2.21 -0.61
C GLU A 436 2.60 1.87 -1.82
N ARG A 437 3.85 1.45 -1.61
CA ARG A 437 4.74 1.02 -2.70
C ARG A 437 4.19 -0.24 -3.37
N LEU A 438 3.67 -1.19 -2.59
CA LEU A 438 2.94 -2.34 -3.12
C LEU A 438 1.71 -1.90 -3.94
N ILE A 439 0.88 -0.98 -3.43
CA ILE A 439 -0.31 -0.53 -4.15
C ILE A 439 0.06 0.21 -5.44
N MET A 440 1.10 1.05 -5.43
CA MET A 440 1.63 1.64 -6.67
C MET A 440 2.01 0.55 -7.68
N TYR A 441 2.71 -0.48 -7.21
CA TYR A 441 3.16 -1.59 -8.04
C TYR A 441 2.01 -2.37 -8.69
N VAL A 442 1.02 -2.78 -7.89
CA VAL A 442 -0.09 -3.61 -8.36
C VAL A 442 -1.18 -2.82 -9.09
N THR A 443 -1.16 -1.49 -9.05
CA THR A 443 -2.13 -0.62 -9.77
C THR A 443 -1.52 0.11 -10.97
N GLY A 444 -0.20 0.13 -11.11
CA GLY A 444 0.50 0.91 -12.12
C GLY A 444 0.52 2.42 -11.85
N MET A 445 0.09 2.87 -10.67
CA MET A 445 0.07 4.29 -10.32
C MET A 445 1.49 4.82 -10.09
N GLY A 446 1.84 5.90 -10.80
CA GLY A 446 3.20 6.47 -10.77
C GLY A 446 3.51 7.38 -9.59
N ASN A 447 2.56 7.65 -8.67
CA ASN A 447 2.77 8.58 -7.57
C ASN A 447 2.08 8.09 -6.29
N ILE A 448 2.81 8.08 -5.18
CA ILE A 448 2.33 7.63 -3.87
C ILE A 448 1.08 8.40 -3.39
N ARG A 449 0.97 9.69 -3.77
CA ARG A 449 -0.21 10.52 -3.44
C ARG A 449 -1.50 9.99 -4.06
N ASP A 450 -1.40 9.14 -5.07
CA ASP A 450 -2.54 8.62 -5.81
C ASP A 450 -3.02 7.24 -5.30
N VAL A 451 -2.28 6.66 -4.34
CA VAL A 451 -2.64 5.40 -3.68
C VAL A 451 -2.99 5.57 -2.20
N LEU A 452 -2.84 6.79 -1.67
CA LEU A 452 -3.27 7.18 -0.33
C LEU A 452 -4.63 7.87 -0.39
N PRO A 453 -5.59 7.56 0.50
CA PRO A 453 -6.87 8.28 0.54
C PRO A 453 -6.71 9.79 0.73
N PHE A 454 -5.96 10.19 1.73
CA PHE A 454 -5.62 11.57 2.08
C PHE A 454 -4.10 11.66 2.30
N PRO A 455 -3.31 11.96 1.26
CA PRO A 455 -1.85 11.93 1.37
C PRO A 455 -1.30 13.01 2.30
N ARG A 456 -0.30 12.67 3.10
CA ARG A 456 0.51 13.58 3.92
C ARG A 456 1.89 13.65 3.30
N THR A 457 2.29 14.83 2.85
CA THR A 457 3.59 15.04 2.21
C THR A 457 4.15 16.40 2.60
N THR A 458 5.42 16.65 2.33
CA THR A 458 6.03 17.95 2.59
C THR A 458 5.18 19.08 2.02
N GLY A 459 4.77 20.03 2.89
CA GLY A 459 3.97 21.18 2.52
C GLY A 459 2.48 20.93 2.25
N SER A 460 1.97 19.70 2.48
CA SER A 460 0.55 19.38 2.25
C SER A 460 0.02 18.38 3.29
N ALA A 461 -1.00 18.85 4.02
CA ALA A 461 -1.79 18.08 4.98
C ALA A 461 -3.28 18.47 4.91
N ASP A 462 -3.72 18.90 3.72
CA ASP A 462 -5.12 19.28 3.46
C ASP A 462 -6.06 18.09 3.66
N PHE A 463 -7.28 18.35 4.12
CA PHE A 463 -8.34 17.38 4.50
C PHE A 463 -8.12 16.74 5.88
#